data_d1657f416a9808f1f5dd75a4ffe4784c
#
_entry.id   d1657f416a9808f1f5dd75a4ffe4784c
#
_cell.length_a   1.000
_cell.length_b   1.000
_cell.length_c   1.000
_cell.angle_alpha   90.00
_cell.angle_beta   90.00
_cell.angle_gamma   90.00
#
_symmetry.space_group_name_H-M   'P 1'
#
loop_
_entity.id
_entity.type
_entity.pdbx_description
1 polymer ?
#
loop_
_entity_poly.entity_id
_entity_poly.type
_entity_poly.pdbx_seq_one_letter_code
_entity_poly.pdbx_strand_id
1 'polypeptide(L)'
;QVDADGLLSVEATELSSGEKTSVVVKPSFGLTESEITGMLRDSFDKAEDDHKHRLLAESQVEADRIIYDLQSALQLDAKNVLTTEEIENLQLQIENLQKVREDSEDRDLLIMLTEELMQSSESFAEKRMNFSIKKALSGKTLTQVEDEIN
;
A
#
# COMPACT_ATOMS: atom_id res chain seq x y z
N GLN A 1 34.16 -32.64 -18.42
CA GLN A 1 34.29 -31.63 -17.36
C GLN A 1 32.92 -30.99 -17.16
N VAL A 2 32.53 -30.77 -15.92
CA VAL A 2 31.31 -30.02 -15.53
C VAL A 2 31.79 -28.71 -14.94
N ASP A 3 31.24 -27.59 -15.43
CA ASP A 3 31.57 -26.25 -14.91
C ASP A 3 30.68 -25.87 -13.69
N ALA A 4 30.91 -24.69 -13.14
CA ALA A 4 30.16 -24.19 -11.98
C ALA A 4 28.67 -23.94 -12.29
N ASP A 5 28.32 -23.78 -13.56
CA ASP A 5 26.95 -23.57 -14.05
C ASP A 5 26.25 -24.89 -14.42
N GLY A 6 26.92 -26.02 -14.20
CA GLY A 6 26.38 -27.37 -14.45
C GLY A 6 26.43 -27.77 -15.94
N LEU A 7 27.18 -27.07 -16.80
CA LEU A 7 27.35 -27.43 -18.19
C LEU A 7 28.39 -28.55 -18.33
N LEU A 8 28.02 -29.62 -19.01
CA LEU A 8 28.92 -30.75 -19.31
C LEU A 8 29.64 -30.50 -20.64
N SER A 9 30.95 -30.31 -20.59
CA SER A 9 31.81 -30.33 -21.79
C SER A 9 32.50 -31.67 -21.91
N VAL A 10 32.36 -32.27 -23.10
CA VAL A 10 33.05 -33.55 -23.45
C VAL A 10 34.02 -33.25 -24.57
N GLU A 11 35.29 -33.55 -24.32
CA GLU A 11 36.37 -33.42 -25.34
C GLU A 11 36.82 -34.84 -25.69
N ALA A 12 36.88 -35.15 -26.98
CA ALA A 12 37.43 -36.35 -27.57
C ALA A 12 38.66 -36.00 -28.41
N THR A 13 39.73 -36.74 -28.22
CA THR A 13 40.96 -36.58 -29.00
C THR A 13 41.25 -37.90 -29.73
N GLU A 14 41.39 -37.83 -31.06
CA GLU A 14 41.82 -38.98 -31.85
C GLU A 14 43.33 -39.16 -31.72
N LEU A 15 43.76 -40.32 -31.23
CA LEU A 15 45.19 -40.57 -30.95
C LEU A 15 46.03 -40.77 -32.20
N SER A 16 45.43 -41.05 -33.34
CA SER A 16 46.14 -41.29 -34.61
C SER A 16 46.42 -40.01 -35.39
N SER A 17 45.49 -39.07 -35.42
CA SER A 17 45.57 -37.80 -36.14
C SER A 17 45.85 -36.60 -35.24
N GLY A 18 45.60 -36.69 -33.93
CA GLY A 18 45.69 -35.63 -32.96
C GLY A 18 44.51 -34.66 -33.04
N GLU A 19 43.48 -34.94 -33.85
CA GLU A 19 42.31 -34.11 -33.95
C GLU A 19 41.49 -34.11 -32.63
N LYS A 20 41.04 -32.94 -32.23
CA LYS A 20 40.22 -32.74 -31.03
C LYS A 20 38.84 -32.20 -31.43
N THR A 21 37.84 -32.83 -30.87
CA THR A 21 36.44 -32.39 -30.99
C THR A 21 35.87 -32.19 -29.61
N SER A 22 35.26 -31.04 -29.35
CA SER A 22 34.58 -30.78 -28.11
C SER A 22 33.07 -30.53 -28.35
N VAL A 23 32.27 -31.11 -27.50
CA VAL A 23 30.82 -30.93 -27.49
C VAL A 23 30.39 -30.44 -26.09
N VAL A 24 29.71 -29.31 -26.07
CA VAL A 24 29.09 -28.80 -24.83
C VAL A 24 27.64 -29.27 -24.77
N VAL A 25 27.34 -30.10 -23.80
CA VAL A 25 25.98 -30.57 -23.53
C VAL A 25 25.37 -29.59 -22.56
N LYS A 26 24.45 -28.76 -23.01
CA LYS A 26 23.59 -27.97 -22.13
C LYS A 26 22.55 -28.93 -21.58
N PRO A 27 22.40 -29.07 -20.24
CA PRO A 27 21.27 -29.79 -19.70
C PRO A 27 20.01 -29.03 -20.08
N SER A 28 19.29 -29.52 -21.09
CA SER A 28 17.93 -29.07 -21.33
C SER A 28 17.09 -29.69 -20.22
N PHE A 29 16.54 -28.92 -19.34
CA PHE A 29 15.61 -29.39 -18.30
C PHE A 29 14.27 -29.87 -18.87
N GLY A 30 14.26 -30.34 -20.11
CA GLY A 30 13.07 -30.80 -20.81
C GLY A 30 12.16 -29.69 -21.33
N LEU A 31 12.54 -28.44 -21.19
CA LEU A 31 11.76 -27.28 -21.66
C LEU A 31 12.31 -26.80 -23.02
N THR A 32 11.43 -26.53 -23.95
CA THR A 32 11.76 -25.88 -25.22
C THR A 32 11.94 -24.37 -25.01
N GLU A 33 12.64 -23.70 -25.93
CA GLU A 33 12.80 -22.22 -25.89
C GLU A 33 11.45 -21.48 -25.92
N SER A 34 10.44 -22.05 -26.59
CA SER A 34 9.09 -21.50 -26.61
C SER A 34 8.39 -21.61 -25.28
N GLU A 35 8.58 -22.71 -24.55
CA GLU A 35 8.02 -22.90 -23.21
C GLU A 35 8.68 -21.96 -22.20
N ILE A 36 10.00 -21.80 -22.26
CA ILE A 36 10.74 -20.85 -21.41
C ILE A 36 10.25 -19.41 -21.67
N THR A 37 10.10 -19.04 -22.93
CA THR A 37 9.61 -17.70 -23.32
C THR A 37 8.16 -17.48 -22.83
N GLY A 38 7.31 -18.50 -22.96
CA GLY A 38 5.95 -18.47 -22.42
C GLY A 38 5.92 -18.26 -20.90
N MET A 39 6.70 -19.06 -20.16
CA MET A 39 6.81 -18.94 -18.70
C MET A 39 7.32 -17.58 -18.24
N LEU A 40 8.30 -17.01 -18.94
CA LEU A 40 8.79 -15.66 -18.64
C LEU A 40 7.71 -14.61 -18.86
N ARG A 41 6.98 -14.67 -19.99
CA ARG A 41 5.89 -13.76 -20.28
C ARG A 41 4.79 -13.84 -19.23
N ASP A 42 4.33 -15.04 -18.89
CA ASP A 42 3.34 -15.29 -17.85
C ASP A 42 3.81 -14.76 -16.48
N SER A 43 5.11 -14.85 -16.19
CA SER A 43 5.69 -14.33 -14.96
C SER A 43 5.66 -12.81 -14.92
N PHE A 44 5.94 -12.13 -16.04
CA PHE A 44 5.83 -10.67 -16.11
C PHE A 44 4.40 -10.19 -15.99
N ASP A 45 3.46 -10.83 -16.70
CA ASP A 45 2.04 -10.47 -16.64
C ASP A 45 1.49 -10.62 -15.20
N LYS A 46 1.82 -11.73 -14.52
CA LYS A 46 1.45 -11.93 -13.11
C LYS A 46 2.09 -10.91 -12.16
N ALA A 47 3.36 -10.55 -12.39
CA ALA A 47 4.03 -9.56 -11.57
C ALA A 47 3.38 -8.17 -11.68
N GLU A 48 2.87 -7.81 -12.87
CA GLU A 48 2.13 -6.56 -13.05
C GLU A 48 0.79 -6.57 -12.33
N ASP A 49 0.05 -7.67 -12.40
CA ASP A 49 -1.23 -7.83 -11.70
C ASP A 49 -1.04 -7.85 -10.18
N ASP A 50 -0.04 -8.56 -9.67
CA ASP A 50 0.32 -8.58 -8.26
C ASP A 50 0.69 -7.18 -7.76
N HIS A 51 1.40 -6.39 -8.58
CA HIS A 51 1.73 -5.01 -8.26
C HIS A 51 0.47 -4.13 -8.14
N LYS A 52 -0.47 -4.24 -9.07
CA LYS A 52 -1.75 -3.50 -9.03
C LYS A 52 -2.57 -3.86 -7.78
N HIS A 53 -2.69 -5.17 -7.47
CA HIS A 53 -3.40 -5.64 -6.28
C HIS A 53 -2.75 -5.13 -5.00
N ARG A 54 -1.42 -5.11 -4.92
CA ARG A 54 -0.71 -4.57 -3.76
C ARG A 54 -0.98 -3.08 -3.58
N LEU A 55 -0.89 -2.28 -4.65
CA LEU A 55 -1.18 -0.85 -4.59
C LEU A 55 -2.62 -0.55 -4.18
N LEU A 56 -3.57 -1.36 -4.65
CA LEU A 56 -4.97 -1.25 -4.22
C LEU A 56 -5.11 -1.57 -2.73
N ALA A 57 -4.50 -2.67 -2.27
CA ALA A 57 -4.53 -3.05 -0.85
C ALA A 57 -3.90 -1.98 0.06
N GLU A 58 -2.80 -1.35 -0.34
CA GLU A 58 -2.20 -0.23 0.38
C GLU A 58 -3.17 0.96 0.49
N SER A 59 -3.87 1.30 -0.58
CA SER A 59 -4.88 2.36 -0.57
C SER A 59 -6.11 2.01 0.28
N GLN A 60 -6.52 0.74 0.30
CA GLN A 60 -7.59 0.25 1.16
C GLN A 60 -7.24 0.37 2.65
N VAL A 61 -6.00 0.02 3.02
CA VAL A 61 -5.51 0.15 4.40
C VAL A 61 -5.49 1.61 4.85
N GLU A 62 -5.08 2.53 3.97
CA GLU A 62 -5.09 3.96 4.29
C GLU A 62 -6.52 4.49 4.44
N ALA A 63 -7.45 4.10 3.58
CA ALA A 63 -8.86 4.45 3.71
C ALA A 63 -9.45 3.92 5.04
N ASP A 64 -9.20 2.65 5.37
CA ASP A 64 -9.65 2.04 6.63
C ASP A 64 -9.14 2.81 7.86
N ARG A 65 -7.86 3.25 7.82
CA ARG A 65 -7.25 4.04 8.88
C ARG A 65 -7.96 5.38 9.07
N ILE A 66 -8.17 6.13 7.99
CA ILE A 66 -8.84 7.43 8.02
C ILE A 66 -10.29 7.30 8.51
N ILE A 67 -11.02 6.30 8.01
CA ILE A 67 -12.38 6.00 8.45
C ILE A 67 -12.42 5.75 9.97
N TYR A 68 -11.54 4.87 10.46
CA TYR A 68 -11.49 4.51 11.88
C TYR A 68 -11.15 5.71 12.77
N ASP A 69 -10.13 6.48 12.40
CA ASP A 69 -9.68 7.65 13.16
C ASP A 69 -10.78 8.72 13.22
N LEU A 70 -11.45 8.97 12.08
CA LEU A 70 -12.51 9.98 12.01
C LEU A 70 -13.78 9.53 12.76
N GLN A 71 -14.18 8.27 12.62
CA GLN A 71 -15.31 7.70 13.37
C GLN A 71 -15.08 7.79 14.89
N SER A 72 -13.87 7.43 15.34
CA SER A 72 -13.48 7.53 16.75
C SER A 72 -13.51 8.98 17.25
N ALA A 73 -13.00 9.91 16.44
CA ALA A 73 -13.01 11.32 16.78
C ALA A 73 -14.44 11.90 16.84
N LEU A 74 -15.32 11.51 15.90
CA LEU A 74 -16.73 11.93 15.90
C LEU A 74 -17.48 11.41 17.12
N GLN A 75 -17.24 10.17 17.52
CA GLN A 75 -17.89 9.60 18.73
C GLN A 75 -17.51 10.37 20.01
N LEU A 76 -16.25 10.80 20.11
CA LEU A 76 -15.74 11.45 21.32
C LEU A 76 -16.16 12.93 21.40
N ASP A 77 -16.01 13.68 20.34
CA ASP A 77 -16.00 15.15 20.42
C ASP A 77 -17.01 15.85 19.50
N ALA A 78 -17.63 15.16 18.53
CA ALA A 78 -18.48 15.80 17.51
C ALA A 78 -19.57 16.69 18.14
N LYS A 79 -20.28 16.18 19.15
CA LYS A 79 -21.38 16.90 19.82
C LYS A 79 -20.94 18.19 20.52
N ASN A 80 -19.65 18.34 20.81
CA ASN A 80 -19.09 19.50 21.51
C ASN A 80 -18.64 20.60 20.53
N VAL A 81 -18.38 20.26 19.26
CA VAL A 81 -17.67 21.15 18.33
C VAL A 81 -18.32 21.26 16.96
N LEU A 82 -19.22 20.35 16.58
CA LEU A 82 -19.89 20.35 15.28
C LEU A 82 -21.39 20.55 15.41
N THR A 83 -21.98 21.09 14.36
CA THR A 83 -23.43 21.12 14.15
C THR A 83 -23.94 19.75 13.69
N THR A 84 -25.24 19.52 13.82
CA THR A 84 -25.88 18.28 13.34
C THR A 84 -25.65 18.05 11.85
N GLU A 85 -25.76 19.12 11.06
CA GLU A 85 -25.54 19.08 9.60
C GLU A 85 -24.09 18.69 9.23
N GLU A 86 -23.10 19.24 9.96
CA GLU A 86 -21.68 18.89 9.75
C GLU A 86 -21.42 17.42 10.11
N ILE A 87 -22.04 16.90 11.17
CA ILE A 87 -21.91 15.50 11.57
C ILE A 87 -22.52 14.59 10.50
N GLU A 88 -23.74 14.88 10.04
CA GLU A 88 -24.42 14.09 9.01
C GLU A 88 -23.62 14.07 7.69
N ASN A 89 -23.05 15.21 7.29
CA ASN A 89 -22.23 15.28 6.07
C ASN A 89 -20.97 14.41 6.19
N LEU A 90 -20.23 14.49 7.30
CA LEU A 90 -19.04 13.65 7.49
C LEU A 90 -19.40 12.16 7.57
N GLN A 91 -20.52 11.80 8.20
CA GLN A 91 -20.99 10.42 8.25
C GLN A 91 -21.35 9.89 6.86
N LEU A 92 -22.02 10.68 6.03
CA LEU A 92 -22.36 10.30 4.67
C LEU A 92 -21.10 10.06 3.81
N GLN A 93 -20.07 10.91 3.97
CA GLN A 93 -18.80 10.74 3.26
C GLN A 93 -18.06 9.48 3.71
N ILE A 94 -18.06 9.18 5.02
CA ILE A 94 -17.50 7.95 5.56
C ILE A 94 -18.22 6.72 4.99
N GLU A 95 -19.55 6.71 4.98
CA GLU A 95 -20.34 5.60 4.42
C GLU A 95 -20.06 5.39 2.93
N ASN A 96 -19.95 6.49 2.16
CA ASN A 96 -19.61 6.42 0.74
C ASN A 96 -18.22 5.82 0.52
N LEU A 97 -17.21 6.27 1.28
CA LEU A 97 -15.86 5.74 1.19
C LEU A 97 -15.80 4.26 1.59
N GLN A 98 -16.51 3.85 2.65
CA GLN A 98 -16.62 2.45 3.06
C GLN A 98 -17.19 1.57 1.97
N LYS A 99 -18.27 2.02 1.33
CA LYS A 99 -18.91 1.30 0.24
C LYS A 99 -17.98 1.13 -0.96
N VAL A 100 -17.28 2.19 -1.38
CA VAL A 100 -16.33 2.12 -2.49
C VAL A 100 -15.16 1.21 -2.14
N ARG A 101 -14.67 1.25 -0.92
CA ARG A 101 -13.60 0.38 -0.43
C ARG A 101 -13.97 -1.11 -0.45
N GLU A 102 -15.25 -1.45 -0.22
CA GLU A 102 -15.74 -2.84 -0.22
C GLU A 102 -16.07 -3.34 -1.64
N ASP A 103 -16.66 -2.48 -2.47
CA ASP A 103 -17.29 -2.88 -3.73
C ASP A 103 -16.41 -2.59 -4.96
N SER A 104 -15.37 -1.76 -4.85
CA SER A 104 -14.60 -1.26 -6.00
C SER A 104 -13.14 -1.72 -5.98
N GLU A 105 -12.65 -2.10 -7.17
CA GLU A 105 -11.22 -2.31 -7.44
C GLU A 105 -10.54 -1.05 -8.04
N ASP A 106 -11.29 0.06 -8.15
CA ASP A 106 -10.78 1.33 -8.66
C ASP A 106 -9.97 2.06 -7.58
N ARG A 107 -8.66 1.90 -7.66
CA ARG A 107 -7.70 2.54 -6.75
C ARG A 107 -7.76 4.06 -6.79
N ASP A 108 -7.91 4.64 -7.98
CA ASP A 108 -7.85 6.11 -8.14
C ASP A 108 -9.10 6.76 -7.55
N LEU A 109 -10.25 6.13 -7.72
CA LEU A 109 -11.49 6.54 -7.04
C LEU A 109 -11.37 6.46 -5.52
N LEU A 110 -10.77 5.38 -5.00
CA LEU A 110 -10.58 5.19 -3.57
C LEU A 110 -9.66 6.27 -2.97
N ILE A 111 -8.56 6.60 -3.66
CA ILE A 111 -7.65 7.67 -3.23
C ILE A 111 -8.37 9.01 -3.24
N MET A 112 -9.07 9.34 -4.32
CA MET A 112 -9.80 10.60 -4.45
C MET A 112 -10.80 10.80 -3.31
N LEU A 113 -11.61 9.79 -2.99
CA LEU A 113 -12.58 9.88 -1.91
C LEU A 113 -11.93 9.95 -0.52
N THR A 114 -10.78 9.29 -0.33
CA THR A 114 -10.01 9.37 0.90
C THR A 114 -9.47 10.78 1.12
N GLU A 115 -8.90 11.39 0.09
CA GLU A 115 -8.41 12.79 0.12
C GLU A 115 -9.55 13.79 0.35
N GLU A 116 -10.70 13.59 -0.30
CA GLU A 116 -11.89 14.43 -0.11
C GLU A 116 -12.40 14.37 1.34
N LEU A 117 -12.47 13.18 1.93
CA LEU A 117 -12.85 13.00 3.33
C LEU A 117 -11.85 13.66 4.28
N MET A 118 -10.55 13.52 4.03
CA MET A 118 -9.50 14.19 4.81
C MET A 118 -9.66 15.70 4.78
N GLN A 119 -9.83 16.28 3.59
CA GLN A 119 -10.01 17.72 3.41
C GLN A 119 -11.28 18.23 4.10
N SER A 120 -12.40 17.51 3.98
CA SER A 120 -13.66 17.85 4.63
C SER A 120 -13.57 17.81 6.16
N SER A 121 -12.69 16.95 6.70
CA SER A 121 -12.49 16.78 8.14
C SER A 121 -11.52 17.78 8.78
N GLU A 122 -10.77 18.58 8.00
CA GLU A 122 -9.81 19.55 8.52
C GLU A 122 -10.45 20.56 9.49
N SER A 123 -11.61 21.11 9.14
CA SER A 123 -12.35 22.04 10.00
C SER A 123 -12.76 21.40 11.33
N PHE A 124 -13.13 20.12 11.31
CA PHE A 124 -13.43 19.37 12.54
C PHE A 124 -12.19 19.19 13.41
N ALA A 125 -11.06 18.84 12.81
CA ALA A 125 -9.79 18.68 13.53
C ALA A 125 -9.36 19.98 14.20
N GLU A 126 -9.49 21.12 13.50
CA GLU A 126 -9.19 22.45 14.04
C GLU A 126 -10.13 22.82 15.22
N LYS A 127 -11.44 22.63 15.05
CA LYS A 127 -12.43 22.89 16.12
C LYS A 127 -12.17 22.03 17.35
N ARG A 128 -11.84 20.76 17.15
CA ARG A 128 -11.50 19.79 18.20
C ARG A 128 -10.26 20.20 18.98
N MET A 129 -9.20 20.60 18.26
CA MET A 129 -7.98 21.10 18.90
C MET A 129 -8.25 22.34 19.75
N ASN A 130 -8.96 23.33 19.19
CA ASN A 130 -9.32 24.56 19.89
C ASN A 130 -10.18 24.28 21.13
N PHE A 131 -11.12 23.34 21.05
CA PHE A 131 -11.93 22.90 22.17
C PHE A 131 -11.08 22.27 23.29
N SER A 132 -10.15 21.40 22.92
CA SER A 132 -9.24 20.72 23.85
C SER A 132 -8.32 21.72 24.57
N ILE A 133 -7.78 22.70 23.85
CA ILE A 133 -6.96 23.79 24.42
C ILE A 133 -7.79 24.61 25.42
N LYS A 134 -8.99 25.03 25.02
CA LYS A 134 -9.89 25.79 25.92
C LYS A 134 -10.22 25.01 27.17
N LYS A 135 -10.48 23.70 27.06
CA LYS A 135 -10.76 22.80 28.18
C LYS A 135 -9.55 22.67 29.12
N ALA A 136 -8.35 22.53 28.57
CA ALA A 136 -7.12 22.41 29.34
C ALA A 136 -6.77 23.70 30.10
N LEU A 137 -7.02 24.87 29.48
CA LEU A 137 -6.75 26.17 30.08
C LEU A 137 -7.88 26.67 31.01
N SER A 138 -9.06 26.05 30.94
CA SER A 138 -10.22 26.39 31.70
C SER A 138 -9.96 26.09 33.18
N GLY A 139 -9.90 27.15 34.00
CA GLY A 139 -9.65 27.05 35.44
C GLY A 139 -8.18 27.22 35.89
N LYS A 140 -7.26 27.44 34.97
CA LYS A 140 -5.84 27.77 35.26
C LYS A 140 -5.62 29.29 35.23
N THR A 141 -4.84 29.82 36.17
CA THR A 141 -4.34 31.19 36.11
C THR A 141 -3.13 31.26 35.17
N LEU A 142 -2.86 32.45 34.62
CA LEU A 142 -1.69 32.67 33.74
C LEU A 142 -0.36 32.19 34.33
N THR A 143 -0.18 32.40 35.64
CA THR A 143 1.00 31.99 36.41
C THR A 143 1.16 30.44 36.45
N GLN A 144 0.07 29.70 36.53
CA GLN A 144 0.10 28.23 36.54
C GLN A 144 0.40 27.63 35.17
N VAL A 145 0.08 28.34 34.09
CA VAL A 145 0.40 27.92 32.73
C VAL A 145 1.87 28.17 32.42
N GLU A 146 2.44 29.28 32.92
CA GLU A 146 3.87 29.63 32.74
C GLU A 146 4.80 28.63 33.51
N ASP A 147 4.38 28.16 34.68
CA ASP A 147 5.13 27.19 35.49
C ASP A 147 5.16 25.77 34.89
N GLU A 148 4.18 25.38 34.04
CA GLU A 148 4.14 24.08 33.38
C GLU A 148 4.96 24.05 32.04
N ILE A 149 5.28 25.22 31.49
CA ILE A 149 6.02 25.35 30.23
C ILE A 149 7.54 25.47 30.45
N ASN A 150 8.01 25.79 31.68
CA ASN A 150 9.40 25.86 32.06
C ASN A 150 9.86 24.57 32.75
#